data_e174fdf1b54aeadfbcb79ac263aabbca
#
_entry.id   e174fdf1b54aeadfbcb79ac263aabbca
#
_cell.length_a   1.000
_cell.length_b   1.000
_cell.length_c   1.000
_cell.angle_alpha   90.00
_cell.angle_beta   90.00
_cell.angle_gamma   90.00
#
_symmetry.space_group_name_H-M   'P 1'
#
loop_
_entity.id
_entity.type
_entity.pdbx_description
1 polymer ?
#
loop_
_entity_poly.entity_id
_entity_poly.type
_entity_poly.pdbx_seq_one_letter_code
_entity_poly.pdbx_strand_id
1 'polypeptide(L)'
;WNEDRYFHDVNLKELDTTYNYHFNEYPFYKEDINTTWLGVSGSPEMTYNYFKRTQTDNAIFYTPLQRYSYSPETLPNYNTKTPHTELAYWGTLFANKEKEESNIRVLTTQNILPELNLTLEFRRFGGNGILKREDTNNRNVVIASNYMGKRYLMHTGYIYNKVARSENGGIVDNFWIRDTTVDA
;
A
#
# COMPACT_ATOMS: atom_id res chain seq x y z
N TRP A 1 -7.89 -10.21 11.38
CA TRP A 1 -7.07 -9.82 12.53
C TRP A 1 -5.61 -9.75 12.15
N ASN A 2 -4.83 -9.03 12.92
CA ASN A 2 -3.37 -8.98 12.84
C ASN A 2 -2.83 -9.41 14.19
N GLU A 3 -1.65 -10.00 14.19
CA GLU A 3 -0.93 -10.38 15.39
C GLU A 3 0.17 -9.34 15.67
N ASP A 4 0.28 -8.91 16.93
CA ASP A 4 1.37 -8.04 17.34
C ASP A 4 2.69 -8.83 17.40
N ARG A 5 3.78 -8.21 16.95
CA ARG A 5 5.10 -8.85 16.85
C ARG A 5 5.70 -9.26 18.20
N TYR A 6 5.43 -8.45 19.21
CA TYR A 6 6.12 -8.60 20.50
C TYR A 6 5.29 -9.33 21.54
N PHE A 7 3.98 -9.12 21.54
CA PHE A 7 3.08 -9.64 22.57
C PHE A 7 2.17 -10.74 22.07
N HIS A 8 2.17 -11.01 20.76
CA HIS A 8 1.26 -11.97 20.12
C HIS A 8 -0.22 -11.69 20.39
N ASP A 9 -0.53 -10.44 20.72
CA ASP A 9 -1.90 -10.01 20.91
C ASP A 9 -2.65 -9.98 19.58
N VAL A 10 -3.85 -10.55 19.57
CA VAL A 10 -4.70 -10.62 18.39
C VAL A 10 -5.61 -9.40 18.32
N ASN A 11 -5.36 -8.51 17.37
CA ASN A 11 -6.23 -7.39 17.07
C ASN A 11 -7.37 -7.82 16.15
N LEU A 12 -8.55 -8.05 16.71
CA LEU A 12 -9.75 -8.39 15.96
C LEU A 12 -10.32 -7.15 15.28
N LYS A 13 -10.59 -7.27 13.98
CA LYS A 13 -11.30 -6.25 13.21
C LYS A 13 -12.42 -6.92 12.44
N GLU A 14 -13.57 -6.28 12.40
CA GLU A 14 -14.64 -6.67 11.50
C GLU A 14 -14.25 -6.34 10.05
N LEU A 15 -14.77 -7.14 9.12
CA LEU A 15 -14.59 -6.85 7.70
C LEU A 15 -15.42 -5.60 7.38
N ASP A 16 -14.76 -4.57 6.89
CA ASP A 16 -15.45 -3.36 6.45
C ASP A 16 -16.12 -3.62 5.09
N THR A 17 -17.43 -3.61 5.09
CA THR A 17 -18.28 -3.79 3.91
C THR A 17 -18.97 -2.50 3.48
N THR A 18 -18.60 -1.36 4.05
CA THR A 18 -19.17 -0.06 3.70
C THR A 18 -18.67 0.41 2.35
N TYR A 19 -19.54 1.09 1.58
CA TYR A 19 -19.20 1.58 0.24
C TYR A 19 -18.47 2.94 0.23
N ASN A 20 -18.08 3.46 1.39
CA ASN A 20 -17.55 4.81 1.51
C ASN A 20 -16.01 4.82 1.65
N TYR A 21 -15.33 4.24 0.67
CA TYR A 21 -13.90 3.93 0.75
C TYR A 21 -12.95 5.05 0.35
N HIS A 22 -13.42 6.11 -0.30
CA HIS A 22 -12.58 7.03 -1.06
C HIS A 22 -11.43 7.67 -0.28
N PHE A 23 -11.60 7.89 1.02
CA PHE A 23 -10.55 8.45 1.87
C PHE A 23 -9.65 7.40 2.51
N ASN A 24 -10.17 6.21 2.74
CA ASN A 24 -9.50 5.23 3.62
C ASN A 24 -8.69 4.19 2.86
N GLU A 25 -8.76 4.16 1.54
CA GLU A 25 -8.08 3.13 0.76
C GLU A 25 -6.59 3.41 0.52
N TYR A 26 -6.16 4.65 0.61
CA TYR A 26 -4.73 4.95 0.59
C TYR A 26 -4.07 4.43 1.86
N PRO A 27 -2.98 3.67 1.77
CA PRO A 27 -2.32 3.03 2.91
C PRO A 27 -1.97 3.98 4.05
N PHE A 28 -1.60 5.20 3.72
CA PHE A 28 -1.23 6.21 4.70
C PHE A 28 -2.42 6.78 5.49
N TYR A 29 -3.62 6.84 4.92
CA TYR A 29 -4.81 7.30 5.65
C TYR A 29 -5.38 6.24 6.59
N LYS A 30 -5.13 4.96 6.33
CA LYS A 30 -5.58 3.87 7.21
C LYS A 30 -4.94 3.92 8.58
N GLU A 31 -3.72 4.40 8.66
CA GLU A 31 -2.93 4.41 9.89
C GLU A 31 -2.83 5.78 10.54
N ASP A 32 -2.84 6.84 9.75
CA ASP A 32 -2.66 8.21 10.24
C ASP A 32 -3.27 9.24 9.30
N ILE A 33 -4.23 10.00 9.82
CA ILE A 33 -4.85 11.12 9.10
C ILE A 33 -3.90 12.32 8.89
N ASN A 34 -2.83 12.38 9.66
CA ASN A 34 -1.80 13.44 9.59
C ASN A 34 -0.64 13.07 8.66
N THR A 35 -0.93 12.38 7.59
CA THR A 35 0.09 11.98 6.62
C THR A 35 -0.21 12.58 5.26
N THR A 36 0.84 12.97 4.54
CA THR A 36 0.74 13.42 3.16
C THR A 36 1.75 12.68 2.29
N TRP A 37 1.49 12.62 0.99
CA TRP A 37 2.44 12.11 0.02
C TRP A 37 3.06 13.26 -0.77
N LEU A 38 4.27 13.03 -1.27
CA LEU A 38 5.07 14.01 -1.98
C LEU A 38 5.07 13.68 -3.48
N GLY A 39 4.07 14.15 -4.20
CA GLY A 39 3.96 13.94 -5.64
C GLY A 39 2.78 13.09 -6.05
N VAL A 40 3.02 12.08 -6.87
CA VAL A 40 2.01 11.18 -7.45
C VAL A 40 1.62 10.06 -6.47
N SER A 41 0.50 9.41 -6.72
CA SER A 41 0.11 8.20 -5.98
C SER A 41 1.23 7.16 -5.98
N GLY A 42 1.56 6.64 -4.81
CA GLY A 42 2.71 5.75 -4.62
C GLY A 42 4.05 6.46 -4.38
N SER A 43 4.06 7.79 -4.31
CA SER A 43 5.24 8.60 -3.94
C SER A 43 5.54 8.48 -2.45
N PRO A 44 6.76 8.87 -2.01
CA PRO A 44 7.13 8.90 -0.61
C PRO A 44 6.12 9.64 0.23
N GLU A 45 5.84 9.10 1.39
CA GLU A 45 4.98 9.73 2.37
C GLU A 45 5.77 10.47 3.45
N MET A 46 5.13 11.46 4.03
CA MET A 46 5.63 12.15 5.21
C MET A 46 4.52 12.26 6.25
N THR A 47 4.78 11.75 7.45
CA THR A 47 3.89 11.96 8.59
C THR A 47 4.28 13.22 9.36
N TYR A 48 3.26 14.01 9.72
CA TYR A 48 3.45 15.18 10.61
C TYR A 48 3.52 14.78 12.08
N ASN A 49 3.08 13.55 12.42
CA ASN A 49 3.15 13.04 13.78
C ASN A 49 4.58 12.58 14.08
N TYR A 50 5.28 13.33 14.94
CA TYR A 50 6.65 13.02 15.34
C TYR A 50 6.80 11.61 15.92
N PHE A 51 5.87 11.17 16.75
CA PHE A 51 5.93 9.86 17.42
C PHE A 51 5.70 8.66 16.47
N LYS A 52 5.12 8.90 15.31
CA LYS A 52 4.91 7.88 14.29
C LYS A 52 6.01 7.87 13.22
N ARG A 53 6.98 8.75 13.31
CA ARG A 53 8.15 8.70 12.44
C ARG A 53 8.98 7.49 12.80
N THR A 54 9.06 6.55 11.88
CA THR A 54 9.91 5.38 12.07
C THR A 54 11.36 5.77 11.97
N GLN A 55 12.16 5.38 12.95
CA GLN A 55 13.60 5.42 12.82
C GLN A 55 14.01 4.20 11.99
N THR A 56 14.74 4.44 10.91
CA THR A 56 15.21 3.36 10.05
C THR A 56 16.64 3.02 10.36
N ASP A 57 16.87 1.79 10.70
CA ASP A 57 18.21 1.26 10.89
C ASP A 57 18.90 0.88 9.58
N ASN A 58 18.17 0.61 8.50
CA ASN A 58 18.75 -0.08 7.35
C ASN A 58 18.67 0.62 5.99
N ALA A 59 17.65 1.43 5.71
CA ALA A 59 17.52 2.05 4.39
C ALA A 59 16.68 3.33 4.42
N ILE A 60 17.35 4.45 4.60
CA ILE A 60 16.72 5.78 4.67
C ILE A 60 15.79 6.05 3.48
N PHE A 61 16.18 5.63 2.27
CA PHE A 61 15.39 5.83 1.06
C PHE A 61 14.12 4.98 1.00
N TYR A 62 14.08 3.85 1.68
CA TYR A 62 12.94 2.95 1.67
C TYR A 62 11.86 3.33 2.69
N THR A 63 12.24 3.99 3.78
CA THR A 63 11.32 4.33 4.87
C THR A 63 10.07 5.05 4.43
N PRO A 64 10.15 6.11 3.60
CA PRO A 64 8.97 6.83 3.16
C PRO A 64 8.05 6.01 2.23
N LEU A 65 8.52 4.87 1.75
CA LEU A 65 7.79 3.97 0.85
C LEU A 65 7.31 2.70 1.56
N GLN A 66 7.71 2.49 2.80
CA GLN A 66 7.45 1.27 3.55
C GLN A 66 5.95 0.95 3.70
N ARG A 67 5.10 1.98 3.81
CA ARG A 67 3.65 1.80 3.92
C ARG A 67 2.99 1.22 2.67
N TYR A 68 3.63 1.35 1.52
CA TYR A 68 3.15 0.71 0.31
C TYR A 68 3.49 -0.77 0.24
N SER A 69 4.26 -1.28 1.20
CA SER A 69 4.71 -2.66 1.25
C SER A 69 4.02 -3.41 2.39
N TYR A 70 3.77 -4.69 2.17
CA TYR A 70 3.35 -5.59 3.24
C TYR A 70 4.57 -6.11 3.99
N SER A 71 4.41 -6.22 5.30
CA SER A 71 5.30 -6.95 6.18
C SER A 71 4.54 -8.09 6.88
N PRO A 72 5.21 -9.05 7.50
CA PRO A 72 4.52 -10.09 8.26
C PRO A 72 3.57 -9.55 9.33
N GLU A 73 3.94 -8.43 9.96
CA GLU A 73 3.14 -7.80 11.01
C GLU A 73 1.89 -7.09 10.46
N THR A 74 1.95 -6.61 9.22
CA THR A 74 0.82 -5.92 8.58
C THR A 74 -0.07 -6.86 7.79
N LEU A 75 0.32 -8.15 7.69
CA LEU A 75 -0.43 -9.14 6.95
C LEU A 75 -1.79 -9.40 7.62
N PRO A 76 -2.91 -9.12 6.93
CA PRO A 76 -4.22 -9.39 7.50
C PRO A 76 -4.56 -10.88 7.41
N ASN A 77 -4.99 -11.45 8.51
CA ASN A 77 -5.56 -12.79 8.57
C ASN A 77 -7.08 -12.72 8.58
N TYR A 78 -7.72 -13.59 7.84
CA TYR A 78 -9.18 -13.63 7.72
C TYR A 78 -9.75 -14.94 8.25
N ASN A 79 -11.01 -14.89 8.68
CA ASN A 79 -11.85 -16.04 8.95
C ASN A 79 -13.25 -15.71 8.47
N THR A 80 -13.69 -16.35 7.42
CA THR A 80 -14.91 -16.01 6.71
C THR A 80 -15.84 -17.20 6.62
N LYS A 81 -17.14 -17.01 6.91
CA LYS A 81 -18.16 -18.06 6.74
C LYS A 81 -18.50 -18.30 5.27
N THR A 82 -18.35 -17.27 4.44
CA THR A 82 -18.60 -17.31 3.00
C THR A 82 -17.39 -16.73 2.27
N PRO A 83 -17.10 -17.17 1.04
CA PRO A 83 -16.06 -16.54 0.24
C PRO A 83 -16.31 -15.03 0.10
N HIS A 84 -15.28 -14.25 0.32
CA HIS A 84 -15.32 -12.80 0.14
C HIS A 84 -14.32 -12.40 -0.93
N THR A 85 -14.81 -11.66 -1.93
CA THR A 85 -13.98 -11.10 -3.00
C THR A 85 -14.27 -9.61 -3.11
N GLU A 86 -13.23 -8.82 -3.10
CA GLU A 86 -13.27 -7.37 -3.26
C GLU A 86 -12.41 -6.99 -4.46
N LEU A 87 -12.97 -6.18 -5.34
CA LEU A 87 -12.27 -5.55 -6.44
C LEU A 87 -12.47 -4.05 -6.31
N ALA A 88 -11.41 -3.32 -6.05
CA ALA A 88 -11.41 -1.88 -5.96
C ALA A 88 -10.49 -1.28 -7.02
N TYR A 89 -10.97 -0.26 -7.70
CA TYR A 89 -10.20 0.57 -8.62
C TYR A 89 -10.49 2.04 -8.34
N TRP A 90 -9.44 2.82 -8.22
CA TRP A 90 -9.53 4.27 -8.12
C TRP A 90 -8.37 4.92 -8.87
N GLY A 91 -8.68 5.96 -9.59
CA GLY A 91 -7.71 6.64 -10.43
C GLY A 91 -8.36 7.37 -11.59
N THR A 92 -7.54 7.82 -12.51
CA THR A 92 -7.99 8.53 -13.71
C THR A 92 -8.31 7.52 -14.81
N LEU A 93 -9.58 7.49 -15.22
CA LEU A 93 -10.03 6.76 -16.41
C LEU A 93 -9.95 7.69 -17.62
N PHE A 94 -9.40 7.21 -18.72
CA PHE A 94 -9.30 7.94 -19.98
C PHE A 94 -8.41 9.21 -19.95
N ALA A 95 -7.54 9.35 -18.97
CA ALA A 95 -6.54 10.40 -18.98
C ALA A 95 -5.44 10.14 -20.02
N ASN A 96 -4.78 11.21 -20.45
CA ASN A 96 -3.56 11.08 -21.22
C ASN A 96 -2.51 10.31 -20.41
N LYS A 97 -1.73 9.46 -21.08
CA LYS A 97 -0.69 8.63 -20.42
C LYS A 97 0.28 9.42 -19.56
N GLU A 98 0.42 10.70 -19.79
CA GLU A 98 1.29 11.60 -19.03
C GLU A 98 0.73 12.03 -17.67
N LYS A 99 -0.56 11.74 -17.40
CA LYS A 99 -1.24 12.11 -16.14
C LYS A 99 -2.11 10.95 -15.62
N GLU A 100 -1.69 9.75 -15.92
CA GLU A 100 -2.44 8.55 -15.50
C GLU A 100 -2.11 8.20 -14.06
N GLU A 101 -3.15 8.08 -13.26
CA GLU A 101 -3.08 7.49 -11.93
C GLU A 101 -3.97 6.26 -11.90
N SER A 102 -3.43 5.12 -11.50
CA SER A 102 -4.19 3.89 -11.39
C SER A 102 -3.83 3.12 -10.13
N ASN A 103 -4.83 2.92 -9.31
CA ASN A 103 -4.74 2.17 -8.07
C ASN A 103 -5.72 1.01 -8.14
N ILE A 104 -5.21 -0.20 -7.97
CA ILE A 104 -5.99 -1.43 -8.07
C ILE A 104 -5.77 -2.23 -6.81
N ARG A 105 -6.84 -2.76 -6.25
CA ARG A 105 -6.82 -3.77 -5.20
C ARG A 105 -7.73 -4.91 -5.56
N VAL A 106 -7.21 -6.09 -5.50
CA VAL A 106 -7.97 -7.33 -5.63
C VAL A 106 -7.69 -8.17 -4.39
N LEU A 107 -8.72 -8.46 -3.63
CA LEU A 107 -8.66 -9.31 -2.45
C LEU A 107 -9.64 -10.46 -2.64
N THR A 108 -9.19 -11.67 -2.42
CA THR A 108 -10.08 -12.82 -2.27
C THR A 108 -9.66 -13.64 -1.07
N THR A 109 -10.61 -13.98 -0.24
CA THR A 109 -10.38 -14.80 0.96
C THR A 109 -11.52 -15.77 1.18
N GLN A 110 -11.19 -17.00 1.53
CA GLN A 110 -12.18 -18.03 1.79
C GLN A 110 -11.66 -19.08 2.78
N ASN A 111 -12.54 -19.61 3.57
CA ASN A 111 -12.25 -20.79 4.34
C ASN A 111 -12.45 -22.04 3.45
N ILE A 112 -11.37 -22.76 3.20
CA ILE A 112 -11.40 -24.05 2.49
C ILE A 112 -11.92 -25.15 3.41
N LEU A 113 -11.52 -25.06 4.68
CA LEU A 113 -12.02 -25.88 5.80
C LEU A 113 -12.46 -24.94 6.91
N PRO A 114 -13.27 -25.40 7.87
CA PRO A 114 -13.66 -24.56 9.01
C PRO A 114 -12.48 -23.96 9.77
N GLU A 115 -11.36 -24.67 9.80
CA GLU A 115 -10.14 -24.24 10.48
C GLU A 115 -9.09 -23.63 9.55
N LEU A 116 -9.26 -23.74 8.22
CA LEU A 116 -8.24 -23.33 7.23
C LEU A 116 -8.77 -22.23 6.31
N ASN A 117 -8.19 -21.05 6.41
CA ASN A 117 -8.44 -19.94 5.51
C ASN A 117 -7.31 -19.80 4.48
N LEU A 118 -7.65 -19.40 3.27
CA LEU A 118 -6.73 -18.98 2.22
C LEU A 118 -7.09 -17.57 1.77
N THR A 119 -6.08 -16.72 1.67
CA THR A 119 -6.20 -15.32 1.23
C THR A 119 -5.23 -15.04 0.10
N LEU A 120 -5.72 -14.40 -0.94
CA LEU A 120 -4.93 -13.85 -2.04
C LEU A 120 -5.20 -12.36 -2.14
N GLU A 121 -4.17 -11.55 -2.13
CA GLU A 121 -4.31 -10.11 -2.34
C GLU A 121 -3.30 -9.63 -3.38
N PHE A 122 -3.78 -8.84 -4.32
CA PHE A 122 -2.98 -8.08 -5.26
C PHE A 122 -3.29 -6.61 -5.09
N ARG A 123 -2.24 -5.80 -4.97
CA ARG A 123 -2.36 -4.35 -4.91
C ARG A 123 -1.36 -3.69 -5.86
N ARG A 124 -1.83 -2.69 -6.56
CA ARG A 124 -0.98 -1.82 -7.37
C ARG A 124 -1.30 -0.36 -7.03
N PHE A 125 -0.26 0.41 -6.79
CA PHE A 125 -0.31 1.87 -6.73
C PHE A 125 0.66 2.41 -7.75
N GLY A 126 0.20 3.29 -8.62
CA GLY A 126 1.08 3.87 -9.61
C GLY A 126 0.44 5.02 -10.35
N GLY A 127 1.29 5.85 -10.88
CA GLY A 127 0.88 6.99 -11.68
C GLY A 127 2.06 7.69 -12.31
N ASN A 128 1.74 8.54 -13.28
CA ASN A 128 2.68 9.41 -13.94
C ASN A 128 2.47 10.82 -13.42
N GLY A 129 3.54 11.49 -13.02
CA GLY A 129 3.51 12.85 -12.53
C GLY A 129 3.44 13.91 -13.62
N ILE A 130 3.26 15.14 -13.17
CA ILE A 130 3.28 16.32 -14.07
C ILE A 130 4.69 16.57 -14.60
N LEU A 131 5.69 16.27 -13.77
CA LEU A 131 7.09 16.44 -14.16
C LEU A 131 7.58 15.25 -14.99
N LYS A 132 8.45 15.49 -15.93
CA LYS A 132 9.07 14.43 -16.73
C LYS A 132 9.84 13.47 -15.83
N ARG A 133 9.65 12.17 -16.01
CA ARG A 133 10.26 11.08 -15.23
C ARG A 133 9.81 11.01 -13.76
N GLU A 134 8.65 11.51 -13.47
CA GLU A 134 8.03 11.35 -12.16
C GLU A 134 7.00 10.20 -12.21
N ASP A 135 7.51 8.98 -12.24
CA ASP A 135 6.68 7.78 -12.38
C ASP A 135 6.78 6.92 -11.12
N THR A 136 5.65 6.37 -10.71
CA THR A 136 5.58 5.42 -9.60
C THR A 136 4.90 4.13 -10.05
N ASN A 137 5.40 2.98 -9.58
CA ASN A 137 4.80 1.69 -9.87
C ASN A 137 5.08 0.70 -8.72
N ASN A 138 4.25 0.76 -7.72
CA ASN A 138 4.33 -0.12 -6.56
C ASN A 138 3.36 -1.29 -6.75
N ARG A 139 3.85 -2.51 -6.61
CA ARG A 139 3.06 -3.74 -6.76
C ARG A 139 3.30 -4.65 -5.58
N ASN A 140 2.23 -5.17 -5.04
CA ASN A 140 2.28 -6.13 -3.94
C ASN A 140 1.44 -7.35 -4.30
N VAL A 141 1.96 -8.51 -4.00
CA VAL A 141 1.25 -9.78 -4.07
C VAL A 141 1.38 -10.47 -2.72
N VAL A 142 0.27 -10.86 -2.18
CA VAL A 142 0.19 -11.58 -0.91
C VAL A 142 -0.57 -12.87 -1.12
N ILE A 143 0.01 -13.97 -0.67
CA ILE A 143 -0.66 -15.27 -0.54
C ILE A 143 -0.52 -15.65 0.93
N ALA A 144 -1.62 -15.72 1.64
CA ALA A 144 -1.62 -16.03 3.06
C ALA A 144 -2.56 -17.18 3.38
N SER A 145 -2.19 -17.95 4.36
CA SER A 145 -3.02 -19.04 4.88
C SER A 145 -2.90 -19.10 6.38
N ASN A 146 -4.02 -19.25 7.05
CA ASN A 146 -4.09 -19.45 8.48
C ASN A 146 -4.90 -20.69 8.82
N TYR A 147 -4.33 -21.50 9.69
CA TYR A 147 -4.96 -22.69 10.24
C TYR A 147 -5.18 -22.50 11.74
N MET A 148 -6.42 -22.65 12.18
CA MET A 148 -6.84 -22.50 13.57
C MET A 148 -7.46 -23.81 14.07
N GLY A 149 -6.62 -24.77 14.36
CA GLY A 149 -7.05 -26.06 14.89
C GLY A 149 -7.10 -26.10 16.43
N LYS A 150 -7.63 -27.18 16.99
CA LYS A 150 -7.75 -27.36 18.44
C LYS A 150 -6.41 -27.43 19.19
N ARG A 151 -5.34 -27.84 18.52
CA ARG A 151 -4.01 -28.08 19.14
C ARG A 151 -2.91 -27.21 18.50
N TYR A 152 -3.13 -26.78 17.28
CA TYR A 152 -2.13 -26.06 16.52
C TYR A 152 -2.74 -24.78 15.93
N LEU A 153 -2.00 -23.71 16.02
CA LEU A 153 -2.24 -22.45 15.32
C LEU A 153 -1.08 -22.26 14.34
N MET A 154 -1.37 -22.00 13.09
CA MET A 154 -0.34 -21.78 12.08
C MET A 154 -0.73 -20.62 11.17
N HIS A 155 0.18 -19.67 11.02
CA HIS A 155 0.08 -18.58 10.04
C HIS A 155 1.23 -18.72 9.04
N THR A 156 0.90 -18.73 7.78
CA THR A 156 1.89 -18.78 6.70
C THR A 156 1.57 -17.71 5.66
N GLY A 157 2.60 -17.12 5.09
CA GLY A 157 2.41 -16.11 4.07
C GLY A 157 3.60 -16.02 3.13
N TYR A 158 3.29 -15.73 1.88
CA TYR A 158 4.24 -15.31 0.87
C TYR A 158 3.93 -13.86 0.51
N ILE A 159 4.91 -12.98 0.68
CA ILE A 159 4.78 -11.56 0.41
C ILE A 159 5.80 -11.19 -0.67
N TYR A 160 5.30 -10.64 -1.75
CA TYR A 160 6.12 -10.04 -2.79
C TYR A 160 5.82 -8.55 -2.90
N ASN A 161 6.82 -7.73 -2.63
CA ASN A 161 6.73 -6.28 -2.76
C ASN A 161 7.70 -5.82 -3.84
N LYS A 162 7.19 -5.05 -4.80
CA LYS A 162 8.01 -4.34 -5.77
C LYS A 162 7.69 -2.87 -5.69
N VAL A 163 8.67 -2.07 -5.33
CA VAL A 163 8.59 -0.61 -5.28
C VAL A 163 9.49 -0.07 -6.38
N ALA A 164 8.91 0.66 -7.32
CA ALA A 164 9.64 1.31 -8.40
C ALA A 164 9.20 2.76 -8.51
N ARG A 165 10.17 3.64 -8.55
CA ARG A 165 9.98 5.07 -8.72
C ARG A 165 11.06 5.63 -9.62
N SER A 166 10.64 6.50 -10.53
CA SER A 166 11.53 7.37 -11.28
C SER A 166 11.48 8.77 -10.68
N GLU A 167 12.60 9.42 -10.61
CA GLU A 167 12.70 10.79 -10.10
C GLU A 167 13.22 11.72 -11.18
N ASN A 168 12.74 12.95 -11.16
CA ASN A 168 13.08 13.95 -12.16
C ASN A 168 14.58 14.33 -12.19
N GLY A 169 15.29 14.13 -11.06
CA GLY A 169 16.71 14.47 -10.95
C GLY A 169 17.01 15.95 -10.77
N GLY A 170 15.99 16.80 -10.75
CA GLY A 170 16.13 18.24 -10.53
C GLY A 170 16.47 19.05 -11.78
N ILE A 171 16.89 20.29 -11.57
CA ILE A 171 17.18 21.27 -12.63
C ILE A 171 18.68 21.29 -12.89
N VAL A 172 19.06 21.18 -14.15
CA VAL A 172 20.48 21.19 -14.56
C VAL A 172 21.11 22.58 -14.43
N ASP A 173 20.32 23.64 -14.66
CA ASP A 173 20.78 25.02 -14.58
C ASP A 173 19.77 25.90 -13.85
N ASN A 174 20.25 26.62 -12.84
CA ASN A 174 19.44 27.56 -12.04
C ASN A 174 18.92 28.76 -12.85
N PHE A 175 19.51 29.06 -14.00
CA PHE A 175 19.03 30.13 -14.90
C PHE A 175 17.70 29.78 -15.55
N TRP A 176 17.36 28.49 -15.69
CA TRP A 176 16.10 28.03 -16.26
C TRP A 176 14.86 28.56 -15.51
N ILE A 177 14.95 28.74 -14.21
CA ILE A 177 13.84 29.28 -13.39
C ILE A 177 13.55 30.75 -13.74
N ARG A 178 14.53 31.46 -14.28
CA ARG A 178 14.43 32.88 -14.62
C ARG A 178 14.11 33.13 -16.08
N ASP A 179 14.18 32.10 -16.91
CA ASP A 179 13.89 32.24 -18.34
C ASP A 179 12.40 31.90 -18.57
N THR A 180 11.62 32.96 -18.80
CA THR A 180 10.18 32.85 -19.08
C THR A 180 9.89 32.49 -20.54
N THR A 181 10.91 32.31 -21.39
CA THR A 181 10.78 31.98 -22.80
C THR A 181 10.83 30.50 -23.10
N VAL A 182 11.20 29.66 -22.13
CA VAL A 182 11.29 28.22 -22.28
C VAL A 182 10.08 27.57 -21.60
N ASP A 183 9.29 26.82 -22.40
CA ASP A 183 8.22 25.97 -21.87
C ASP A 183 8.80 24.84 -21.02
N ALA A 184 8.22 24.63 -19.82
CA ALA A 184 8.67 23.66 -18.84
C ALA A 184 8.39 22.21 -19.27
#